data_8e2d346110fd0c3548c079e2dcc95b71
#
_entry.id   8e2d346110fd0c3548c079e2dcc95b71
#
_cell.length_a   1.000
_cell.length_b   1.000
_cell.length_c   1.000
_cell.angle_alpha   90.00
_cell.angle_beta   90.00
_cell.angle_gamma   90.00
#
_symmetry.space_group_name_H-M   'P 1'
#
loop_
_entity.id
_entity.type
_entity.pdbx_description
1 polymer ?
#
loop_
_entity_poly.entity_id
_entity_poly.type
_entity_poly.pdbx_seq_one_letter_code
_entity_poly.pdbx_strand_id
1 'polypeptide(L)'
;LSLHDALPISVLFNDTIENNIGMGKRGATHEEVVEAAKVANADCFIRECTDGYGTNIGDRGVKLSGGQRQRLSIARAVLKNPDILILDEATSALDTESEKLVQDALNNLLKGRTSVVIAHRLSTIHNADLIVVVDHGRIAEQGTHNELMERNGIYAKLIEMQSFD
;
A
#
# COMPACT_ATOMS: atom_id res chain seq x y z
N LEU A 1 7.21 -3.55 21.21
CA LEU A 1 7.09 -3.85 19.78
C LEU A 1 8.46 -3.69 19.16
N SER A 2 9.05 -4.82 18.74
CA SER A 2 10.38 -4.82 18.12
C SER A 2 10.22 -4.44 16.65
N LEU A 3 10.96 -3.45 16.18
CA LEU A 3 11.08 -3.08 14.76
C LEU A 3 11.57 -4.24 13.86
N HIS A 4 12.01 -5.36 14.45
CA HIS A 4 12.46 -6.57 13.74
C HIS A 4 11.33 -7.38 13.12
N ASP A 5 10.06 -7.14 13.47
CA ASP A 5 8.90 -7.83 12.88
C ASP A 5 8.31 -7.12 11.66
N ALA A 6 8.86 -5.97 11.29
CA ALA A 6 8.50 -5.29 10.05
C ALA A 6 9.26 -5.93 8.88
N LEU A 7 8.76 -7.04 8.37
CA LEU A 7 9.17 -7.53 7.05
C LEU A 7 8.77 -6.46 6.02
N PRO A 8 9.70 -5.99 5.16
CA PRO A 8 9.35 -5.10 4.09
C PRO A 8 8.33 -5.80 3.20
N ILE A 9 7.07 -5.33 3.25
CA ILE A 9 5.94 -5.91 2.50
C ILE A 9 6.19 -5.81 0.99
N SER A 10 7.12 -4.95 0.56
CA SER A 10 7.40 -4.63 -0.83
C SER A 10 8.29 -5.63 -1.57
N VAL A 11 9.02 -6.51 -0.88
CA VAL A 11 9.92 -7.46 -1.55
C VAL A 11 9.17 -8.72 -1.96
N LEU A 12 9.12 -8.99 -3.26
CA LEU A 12 8.62 -10.24 -3.82
C LEU A 12 9.80 -11.20 -4.07
N PHE A 13 9.55 -12.48 -3.86
CA PHE A 13 10.55 -13.54 -3.97
C PHE A 13 10.35 -14.33 -5.25
N ASN A 14 11.42 -14.96 -5.74
CA ASN A 14 11.36 -15.87 -6.87
C ASN A 14 10.65 -17.17 -6.47
N ASP A 15 9.34 -17.10 -6.44
CA ASP A 15 8.45 -18.18 -6.01
C ASP A 15 7.08 -18.00 -6.67
N THR A 16 6.12 -18.86 -6.35
CA THR A 16 4.76 -18.78 -6.83
C THR A 16 4.04 -17.55 -6.25
N ILE A 17 2.96 -17.13 -6.91
CA ILE A 17 2.06 -16.07 -6.39
C ILE A 17 1.51 -16.48 -5.03
N GLU A 18 1.05 -17.73 -4.90
CA GLU A 18 0.50 -18.27 -3.64
C GLU A 18 1.49 -18.17 -2.50
N ASN A 19 2.72 -18.63 -2.70
CA ASN A 19 3.75 -18.56 -1.68
C ASN A 19 4.10 -17.12 -1.32
N ASN A 20 4.19 -16.23 -2.31
CA ASN A 20 4.45 -14.81 -2.07
C ASN A 20 3.38 -14.14 -1.19
N ILE A 21 2.11 -14.41 -1.41
CA ILE A 21 1.02 -13.91 -0.56
C ILE A 21 1.04 -14.63 0.79
N GLY A 22 1.20 -15.97 0.77
CA GLY A 22 1.20 -16.85 1.95
C GLY A 22 2.25 -16.49 3.01
N MET A 23 3.34 -15.81 2.63
CA MET A 23 4.32 -15.28 3.57
C MET A 23 3.72 -14.33 4.62
N GLY A 24 2.54 -13.75 4.37
CA GLY A 24 1.83 -12.92 5.33
C GLY A 24 1.40 -13.66 6.59
N LYS A 25 1.12 -14.97 6.48
CA LYS A 25 0.64 -15.78 7.60
C LYS A 25 1.19 -17.21 7.51
N ARG A 26 1.95 -17.63 8.52
CA ARG A 26 2.48 -19.00 8.55
C ARG A 26 1.34 -20.03 8.57
N GLY A 27 1.38 -20.97 7.64
CA GLY A 27 0.36 -22.01 7.49
C GLY A 27 -0.97 -21.51 6.91
N ALA A 28 -0.95 -20.39 6.16
CA ALA A 28 -2.12 -19.92 5.43
C ALA A 28 -2.67 -20.99 4.50
N THR A 29 -4.00 -21.12 4.46
CA THR A 29 -4.66 -22.01 3.49
C THR A 29 -4.80 -21.32 2.13
N HIS A 30 -5.04 -22.11 1.08
CA HIS A 30 -5.30 -21.56 -0.26
C HIS A 30 -6.48 -20.58 -0.26
N GLU A 31 -7.55 -20.90 0.45
CA GLU A 31 -8.74 -20.06 0.56
C GLU A 31 -8.42 -18.71 1.19
N GLU A 32 -7.61 -18.69 2.25
CA GLU A 32 -7.18 -17.46 2.91
C GLU A 32 -6.33 -16.58 1.96
N VAL A 33 -5.45 -17.21 1.18
CA VAL A 33 -4.64 -16.53 0.15
C VAL A 33 -5.54 -15.91 -0.92
N VAL A 34 -6.54 -16.65 -1.41
CA VAL A 34 -7.50 -16.19 -2.42
C VAL A 34 -8.32 -15.01 -1.89
N GLU A 35 -8.83 -15.09 -0.67
CA GLU A 35 -9.59 -13.98 -0.08
C GLU A 35 -8.73 -12.72 0.10
N ALA A 36 -7.48 -12.86 0.53
CA ALA A 36 -6.56 -11.74 0.61
C ALA A 36 -6.27 -11.12 -0.77
N ALA A 37 -6.13 -11.94 -1.80
CA ALA A 37 -5.92 -11.50 -3.17
C ALA A 37 -7.15 -10.74 -3.73
N LYS A 38 -8.38 -11.18 -3.40
CA LYS A 38 -9.61 -10.47 -3.78
C LYS A 38 -9.66 -9.07 -3.14
N VAL A 39 -9.40 -8.96 -1.85
CA VAL A 39 -9.38 -7.67 -1.13
C VAL A 39 -8.35 -6.72 -1.75
N ALA A 40 -7.22 -7.25 -2.22
CA ALA A 40 -6.15 -6.49 -2.86
C ALA A 40 -6.37 -6.26 -4.38
N ASN A 41 -7.53 -6.57 -4.95
CA ASN A 41 -7.81 -6.51 -6.38
C ASN A 41 -6.80 -7.30 -7.23
N ALA A 42 -6.22 -8.38 -6.68
CA ALA A 42 -5.20 -9.19 -7.36
C ALA A 42 -5.78 -10.45 -8.01
N ASP A 43 -6.86 -11.02 -7.48
CA ASP A 43 -7.43 -12.30 -7.92
C ASP A 43 -7.75 -12.35 -9.42
N CYS A 44 -8.24 -11.25 -9.99
CA CYS A 44 -8.60 -11.17 -11.40
C CYS A 44 -7.39 -11.49 -12.30
N PHE A 45 -6.30 -10.74 -12.16
CA PHE A 45 -5.12 -10.96 -13.00
C PHE A 45 -4.42 -12.29 -12.69
N ILE A 46 -4.51 -12.79 -11.43
CA ILE A 46 -3.91 -14.07 -11.06
C ILE A 46 -4.59 -15.21 -11.82
N ARG A 47 -5.92 -15.18 -11.96
CA ARG A 47 -6.69 -16.18 -12.72
C ARG A 47 -6.41 -16.14 -14.22
N GLU A 48 -5.94 -15.01 -14.76
CA GLU A 48 -5.53 -14.88 -16.16
C GLU A 48 -4.14 -15.46 -16.42
N CYS A 49 -3.33 -15.70 -15.37
CA CYS A 49 -2.03 -16.37 -15.51
C CYS A 49 -2.22 -17.84 -15.87
N THR A 50 -1.31 -18.42 -16.67
CA THR A 50 -1.38 -19.80 -17.14
C THR A 50 -1.55 -20.82 -16.00
N ASP A 51 -0.78 -20.63 -14.91
CA ASP A 51 -0.79 -21.52 -13.74
C ASP A 51 -1.54 -20.90 -12.54
N GLY A 52 -2.33 -19.83 -12.77
CA GLY A 52 -3.08 -19.14 -11.72
C GLY A 52 -2.18 -18.79 -10.52
N TYR A 53 -2.59 -19.17 -9.32
CA TYR A 53 -1.83 -18.96 -8.08
C TYR A 53 -0.50 -19.73 -8.04
N GLY A 54 -0.34 -20.80 -8.81
CA GLY A 54 0.91 -21.55 -8.98
C GLY A 54 1.94 -20.87 -9.89
N THR A 55 1.61 -19.74 -10.50
CA THR A 55 2.50 -19.01 -11.41
C THR A 55 3.74 -18.51 -10.69
N ASN A 56 4.93 -18.91 -11.15
CA ASN A 56 6.20 -18.36 -10.66
C ASN A 56 6.46 -16.98 -11.26
N ILE A 57 6.65 -15.98 -10.39
CA ILE A 57 6.78 -14.57 -10.76
C ILE A 57 8.19 -14.11 -11.10
N GLY A 58 9.18 -14.99 -10.95
CA GLY A 58 10.58 -14.67 -11.18
C GLY A 58 11.22 -13.83 -10.07
N ASP A 59 12.48 -13.49 -10.26
CA ASP A 59 13.21 -12.68 -9.26
C ASP A 59 12.57 -11.31 -9.12
N ARG A 60 12.24 -10.95 -7.88
CA ARG A 60 11.55 -9.68 -7.53
C ARG A 60 10.26 -9.41 -8.32
N GLY A 61 9.62 -10.46 -8.82
CA GLY A 61 8.38 -10.33 -9.59
C GLY A 61 8.57 -9.71 -10.98
N VAL A 62 9.71 -9.95 -11.64
CA VAL A 62 10.06 -9.36 -12.94
C VAL A 62 9.04 -9.68 -14.04
N LYS A 63 8.27 -10.76 -13.92
CA LYS A 63 7.23 -11.15 -14.88
C LYS A 63 5.92 -10.39 -14.71
N LEU A 64 5.81 -9.54 -13.69
CA LEU A 64 4.61 -8.79 -13.35
C LEU A 64 4.77 -7.29 -13.65
N SER A 65 3.65 -6.61 -13.96
CA SER A 65 3.63 -5.15 -14.03
C SER A 65 3.86 -4.52 -12.65
N GLY A 66 4.16 -3.21 -12.60
CA GLY A 66 4.32 -2.48 -11.35
C GLY A 66 3.08 -2.57 -10.44
N GLY A 67 1.89 -2.36 -11.03
CA GLY A 67 0.62 -2.44 -10.30
C GLY A 67 0.28 -3.86 -9.82
N GLN A 68 0.62 -4.89 -10.60
CA GLN A 68 0.45 -6.28 -10.18
C GLN A 68 1.35 -6.61 -8.99
N ARG A 69 2.63 -6.19 -9.01
CA ARG A 69 3.55 -6.38 -7.87
C ARG A 69 3.03 -5.70 -6.60
N GLN A 70 2.54 -4.46 -6.72
CA GLN A 70 1.99 -3.74 -5.57
C GLN A 70 0.76 -4.45 -5.00
N ARG A 71 -0.17 -4.90 -5.84
CA ARG A 71 -1.36 -5.63 -5.38
C ARG A 71 -1.03 -6.95 -4.70
N LEU A 72 0.01 -7.68 -5.13
CA LEU A 72 0.50 -8.87 -4.40
C LEU A 72 1.07 -8.50 -3.02
N SER A 73 1.81 -7.40 -2.94
CA SER A 73 2.33 -6.90 -1.66
C SER A 73 1.21 -6.48 -0.71
N ILE A 74 0.16 -5.84 -1.23
CA ILE A 74 -1.05 -5.50 -0.47
C ILE A 74 -1.78 -6.77 -0.02
N ALA A 75 -1.94 -7.79 -0.88
CA ALA A 75 -2.56 -9.07 -0.52
C ALA A 75 -1.81 -9.75 0.65
N ARG A 76 -0.47 -9.74 0.63
CA ARG A 76 0.35 -10.21 1.76
C ARG A 76 0.06 -9.45 3.04
N ALA A 77 -0.09 -8.12 2.98
CA ALA A 77 -0.42 -7.28 4.13
C ALA A 77 -1.83 -7.55 4.65
N VAL A 78 -2.80 -7.76 3.76
CA VAL A 78 -4.18 -8.16 4.11
C VAL A 78 -4.17 -9.48 4.85
N LEU A 79 -3.44 -10.47 4.34
CA LEU A 79 -3.34 -11.81 4.95
C LEU A 79 -2.65 -11.76 6.32
N LYS A 80 -1.63 -10.92 6.47
CA LYS A 80 -0.93 -10.68 7.75
C LYS A 80 -1.85 -10.04 8.79
N ASN A 81 -2.79 -9.22 8.36
CA ASN A 81 -3.79 -8.52 9.18
C ASN A 81 -3.21 -7.80 10.41
N PRO A 82 -2.22 -6.90 10.27
CA PRO A 82 -1.61 -6.22 11.41
C PRO A 82 -2.53 -5.13 11.97
N ASP A 83 -2.42 -4.85 13.28
CA ASP A 83 -3.15 -3.75 13.95
C ASP A 83 -2.63 -2.37 13.52
N ILE A 84 -1.35 -2.27 13.22
CA ILE A 84 -0.67 -1.03 12.82
C ILE A 84 -0.02 -1.24 11.45
N LEU A 85 -0.30 -0.33 10.52
CA LEU A 85 0.29 -0.28 9.19
C LEU A 85 1.20 0.93 9.04
N ILE A 86 2.39 0.72 8.49
CA ILE A 86 3.27 1.80 8.05
C ILE A 86 3.42 1.67 6.54
N LEU A 87 2.98 2.69 5.81
CA LEU A 87 3.04 2.74 4.36
C LEU A 87 3.96 3.88 3.93
N ASP A 88 4.96 3.53 3.12
CA ASP A 88 5.74 4.49 2.36
C ASP A 88 5.20 4.46 0.93
N GLU A 89 4.46 5.50 0.56
CA GLU A 89 3.73 5.58 -0.71
C GLU A 89 4.65 5.97 -1.87
N ALA A 90 5.69 5.19 -2.11
CA ALA A 90 6.51 5.32 -3.31
C ALA A 90 5.76 4.68 -4.50
N THR A 91 4.84 5.40 -5.12
CA THR A 91 4.17 4.97 -6.34
C THR A 91 5.01 5.38 -7.55
N SER A 92 5.87 4.47 -8.02
CA SER A 92 6.47 4.55 -9.35
C SER A 92 5.35 4.61 -10.41
N ALA A 93 5.60 5.33 -11.49
CA ALA A 93 4.68 5.57 -12.60
C ALA A 93 3.87 4.31 -12.99
N LEU A 94 2.62 4.26 -12.54
CA LEU A 94 1.63 3.28 -12.94
C LEU A 94 0.75 3.91 -14.03
N ASP A 95 0.19 3.07 -14.90
CA ASP A 95 -0.91 3.51 -15.76
C ASP A 95 -2.16 3.81 -14.90
N THR A 96 -3.04 4.67 -15.40
CA THR A 96 -4.21 5.18 -14.67
C THR A 96 -5.14 4.08 -14.14
N GLU A 97 -5.31 2.98 -14.89
CA GLU A 97 -6.19 1.89 -14.49
C GLU A 97 -5.56 1.08 -13.35
N SER A 98 -4.28 0.71 -13.48
CA SER A 98 -3.52 0.03 -12.43
C SER A 98 -3.45 0.86 -11.15
N GLU A 99 -3.30 2.18 -11.30
CA GLU A 99 -3.27 3.11 -10.18
C GLU A 99 -4.57 3.08 -9.38
N LYS A 100 -5.72 3.14 -10.05
CA LYS A 100 -7.03 3.06 -9.39
C LYS A 100 -7.20 1.75 -8.62
N LEU A 101 -6.85 0.61 -9.24
CA LEU A 101 -6.96 -0.70 -8.60
C LEU A 101 -6.07 -0.82 -7.36
N VAL A 102 -4.86 -0.25 -7.41
CA VAL A 102 -3.94 -0.20 -6.25
C VAL A 102 -4.49 0.69 -5.16
N GLN A 103 -5.03 1.88 -5.51
CA GLN A 103 -5.61 2.80 -4.52
C GLN A 103 -6.84 2.20 -3.82
N ASP A 104 -7.72 1.53 -4.56
CA ASP A 104 -8.87 0.83 -3.99
C ASP A 104 -8.43 -0.30 -3.04
N ALA A 105 -7.39 -1.05 -3.41
CA ALA A 105 -6.81 -2.08 -2.56
C ALA A 105 -6.20 -1.51 -1.27
N LEU A 106 -5.48 -0.38 -1.36
CA LEU A 106 -4.94 0.33 -0.20
C LEU A 106 -6.06 0.83 0.71
N ASN A 107 -7.10 1.46 0.15
CA ASN A 107 -8.25 1.92 0.91
C ASN A 107 -8.94 0.77 1.68
N ASN A 108 -9.04 -0.41 1.05
CA ASN A 108 -9.57 -1.59 1.72
C ASN A 108 -8.65 -2.09 2.85
N LEU A 109 -7.33 -2.07 2.62
CA LEU A 109 -6.35 -2.47 3.63
C LEU A 109 -6.36 -1.54 4.85
N LEU A 110 -6.57 -0.24 4.66
CA LEU A 110 -6.54 0.76 5.74
C LEU A 110 -7.78 0.75 6.64
N LYS A 111 -8.91 0.23 6.16
CA LYS A 111 -10.18 0.24 6.91
C LYS A 111 -10.05 -0.45 8.28
N GLY A 112 -10.44 0.26 9.34
CA GLY A 112 -10.49 -0.26 10.70
C GLY A 112 -9.14 -0.50 11.36
N ARG A 113 -8.05 0.10 10.83
CA ARG A 113 -6.68 -0.05 11.36
C ARG A 113 -6.04 1.29 11.67
N THR A 114 -5.11 1.28 12.60
CA THR A 114 -4.21 2.42 12.79
C THR A 114 -3.16 2.41 11.69
N SER A 115 -3.06 3.51 10.94
CA SER A 115 -2.10 3.61 9.83
C SER A 115 -1.26 4.88 9.92
N VAL A 116 0.03 4.73 9.62
CA VAL A 116 0.95 5.83 9.40
C VAL A 116 1.36 5.79 7.94
N VAL A 117 1.04 6.84 7.19
CA VAL A 117 1.29 6.90 5.74
C VAL A 117 2.22 8.06 5.44
N ILE A 118 3.34 7.78 4.79
CA ILE A 118 4.17 8.81 4.16
C ILE A 118 3.53 9.10 2.82
N ALA A 119 2.72 10.16 2.77
CA ALA A 119 1.85 10.42 1.64
C ALA A 119 2.53 11.31 0.60
N HIS A 120 2.42 10.88 -0.64
CA HIS A 120 2.82 11.64 -1.83
C HIS A 120 1.61 12.10 -2.67
N ARG A 121 0.39 11.72 -2.27
CA ARG A 121 -0.86 12.03 -2.99
C ARG A 121 -1.80 12.84 -2.13
N LEU A 122 -2.40 13.86 -2.75
CA LEU A 122 -3.40 14.74 -2.09
C LEU A 122 -4.59 13.94 -1.53
N SER A 123 -5.07 12.93 -2.26
CA SER A 123 -6.23 12.12 -1.83
C SER A 123 -5.98 11.36 -0.53
N THR A 124 -4.76 10.86 -0.33
CA THR A 124 -4.37 10.17 0.92
C THR A 124 -4.29 11.16 2.08
N ILE A 125 -3.72 12.34 1.84
CA ILE A 125 -3.54 13.38 2.86
C ILE A 125 -4.88 13.95 3.30
N HIS A 126 -5.78 14.23 2.36
CA HIS A 126 -7.06 14.89 2.62
C HIS A 126 -7.96 14.12 3.61
N ASN A 127 -7.91 12.77 3.55
CA ASN A 127 -8.76 11.89 4.35
C ASN A 127 -8.09 11.41 5.65
N ALA A 128 -6.91 11.91 5.99
CA ALA A 128 -6.22 11.52 7.23
C ALA A 128 -6.87 12.16 8.45
N ASP A 129 -7.01 11.39 9.54
CA ASP A 129 -7.52 11.90 10.82
C ASP A 129 -6.55 12.89 11.47
N LEU A 130 -5.25 12.70 11.25
CA LEU A 130 -4.18 13.58 11.70
C LEU A 130 -3.08 13.66 10.64
N ILE A 131 -2.73 14.87 10.27
CA ILE A 131 -1.62 15.19 9.39
C ILE A 131 -0.48 15.75 10.23
N VAL A 132 0.73 15.26 10.01
CA VAL A 132 1.95 15.74 10.66
C VAL A 132 2.91 16.23 9.58
N VAL A 133 3.24 17.50 9.61
CA VAL A 133 4.24 18.11 8.72
C VAL A 133 5.58 18.12 9.42
N VAL A 134 6.55 17.46 8.79
CA VAL A 134 7.93 17.39 9.28
C VAL A 134 8.80 18.32 8.46
N ASP A 135 9.49 19.26 9.12
CA ASP A 135 10.46 20.16 8.51
C ASP A 135 11.76 20.16 9.31
N HIS A 136 12.89 20.02 8.64
CA HIS A 136 14.22 19.94 9.26
C HIS A 136 14.30 18.98 10.47
N GLY A 137 13.64 17.80 10.38
CA GLY A 137 13.64 16.77 11.42
C GLY A 137 12.79 17.09 12.65
N ARG A 138 11.92 18.10 12.57
CA ARG A 138 10.99 18.50 13.65
C ARG A 138 9.56 18.56 13.14
N ILE A 139 8.61 18.33 14.02
CA ILE A 139 7.19 18.55 13.71
C ILE A 139 6.97 20.06 13.64
N ALA A 140 6.71 20.56 12.44
CA ALA A 140 6.43 21.97 12.19
C ALA A 140 4.95 22.30 12.37
N GLU A 141 4.07 21.42 11.88
CA GLU A 141 2.62 21.57 11.97
C GLU A 141 1.96 20.21 12.20
N GLN A 142 0.80 20.22 12.87
CA GLN A 142 -0.06 19.06 12.98
C GLN A 142 -1.53 19.48 13.11
N GLY A 143 -2.43 18.67 12.55
CA GLY A 143 -3.87 18.90 12.55
C GLY A 143 -4.56 18.14 11.43
N THR A 144 -5.86 18.38 11.26
CA THR A 144 -6.64 17.92 10.12
C THR A 144 -6.33 18.76 8.87
N HIS A 145 -6.75 18.28 7.70
CA HIS A 145 -6.63 19.04 6.45
C HIS A 145 -7.19 20.47 6.57
N ASN A 146 -8.41 20.61 7.06
CA ASN A 146 -9.07 21.91 7.16
C ASN A 146 -8.34 22.85 8.11
N GLU A 147 -7.95 22.38 9.31
CA GLU A 147 -7.23 23.20 10.29
C GLU A 147 -5.89 23.70 9.73
N LEU A 148 -5.16 22.86 8.99
CA LEU A 148 -3.87 23.22 8.42
C LEU A 148 -4.00 24.17 7.22
N MET A 149 -5.06 24.03 6.42
CA MET A 149 -5.37 24.98 5.34
C MET A 149 -5.73 26.37 5.90
N GLU A 150 -6.55 26.44 6.95
CA GLU A 150 -6.91 27.70 7.61
C GLU A 150 -5.71 28.44 8.22
N ARG A 151 -4.71 27.70 8.72
CA ARG A 151 -3.47 28.28 9.25
C ARG A 151 -2.60 28.91 8.18
N ASN A 152 -2.80 28.56 6.90
CA ASN A 152 -2.04 29.08 5.76
C ASN A 152 -0.50 28.98 5.93
N GLY A 153 -0.06 27.86 6.53
CA GLY A 153 1.34 27.60 6.87
C GLY A 153 2.12 26.82 5.80
N ILE A 154 3.03 25.95 6.26
CA ILE A 154 3.85 25.08 5.38
C ILE A 154 2.95 24.11 4.63
N TYR A 155 1.98 23.50 5.32
CA TYR A 155 1.04 22.56 4.72
C TYR A 155 0.26 23.15 3.55
N ALA A 156 -0.34 24.33 3.74
CA ALA A 156 -1.13 24.98 2.70
C ALA A 156 -0.29 25.26 1.44
N LYS A 157 0.94 25.72 1.61
CA LYS A 157 1.88 25.94 0.50
C LYS A 157 2.23 24.66 -0.25
N LEU A 158 2.43 23.53 0.47
CA LEU A 158 2.70 22.23 -0.16
C LEU A 158 1.51 21.75 -0.99
N ILE A 159 0.28 21.94 -0.48
CA ILE A 159 -0.95 21.59 -1.20
C ILE A 159 -1.11 22.45 -2.47
N GLU A 160 -0.89 23.77 -2.37
CA GLU A 160 -0.94 24.68 -3.52
C GLU A 160 0.04 24.23 -4.62
N MET A 161 1.28 23.90 -4.25
CA MET A 161 2.30 23.46 -5.21
C MET A 161 1.90 22.16 -5.94
N GLN A 162 1.27 21.21 -5.24
CA GLN A 162 0.83 19.94 -5.84
C GLN A 162 -0.46 20.05 -6.67
N SER A 163 -1.23 21.13 -6.53
CA SER A 163 -2.47 21.35 -7.30
C SER A 163 -2.20 21.90 -8.70
N PHE A 164 -0.97 22.27 -9.02
CA PHE A 164 -0.56 22.83 -10.32
C PHE A 164 0.14 21.79 -11.23
N ASP A 165 0.38 20.56 -10.77
CA ASP A 165 0.89 19.42 -11.54
C ASP A 165 -0.25 18.45 -11.92
#